data_4b47e551b371268d948723fde19c2f85
#
_entry.id   4b47e551b371268d948723fde19c2f85
#
_cell.length_a   1.000
_cell.length_b   1.000
_cell.length_c   1.000
_cell.angle_alpha   90.00
_cell.angle_beta   90.00
_cell.angle_gamma   90.00
#
_symmetry.space_group_name_H-M   'P 1'
#
loop_
_entity.id
_entity.type
_entity.pdbx_description
1 polymer ?
#
loop_
_entity_poly.entity_id
_entity_poly.type
_entity_poly.pdbx_seq_one_letter_code
_entity_poly.pdbx_strand_id
1 'polypeptide(L)'
;MSNIDWDLWLKKPTVTIGQACALSLGIDPDKMTHRDKERDDFQRRLKLLIEIVFFMGNIRVASTNSENIDSEIYLDSFSEWAVNIVHWDTPNELKTLVSGTSET
;
A
#
# COMPACT_ATOMS: atom_id res chain seq x y z
N MET A 1 5.90 9.32 15.17
CA MET A 1 4.58 9.93 14.94
C MET A 1 4.33 10.03 13.44
N SER A 2 3.16 9.65 13.00
CA SER A 2 2.83 9.65 11.58
C SER A 2 2.43 11.04 11.14
N ASN A 3 2.92 11.47 9.97
CA ASN A 3 2.52 12.73 9.35
C ASN A 3 1.53 12.51 8.22
N ILE A 4 0.99 11.31 8.11
CA ILE A 4 0.09 10.95 7.03
C ILE A 4 -1.29 11.52 7.29
N ASP A 5 -1.90 12.12 6.26
CA ASP A 5 -3.27 12.58 6.34
C ASP A 5 -4.19 11.37 6.10
N TRP A 6 -4.40 10.59 7.15
CA TRP A 6 -5.19 9.36 7.04
C TRP A 6 -6.65 9.63 6.68
N ASP A 7 -7.20 10.77 7.10
CA ASP A 7 -8.56 11.10 6.69
C ASP A 7 -8.70 11.17 5.18
N LEU A 8 -7.68 11.72 4.51
CA LEU A 8 -7.69 11.79 3.07
C LEU A 8 -7.44 10.42 2.44
N TRP A 9 -6.38 9.73 2.90
CA TRP A 9 -5.96 8.49 2.24
C TRP A 9 -6.95 7.36 2.43
N LEU A 10 -7.55 7.24 3.62
CA LEU A 10 -8.51 6.17 3.87
C LEU A 10 -9.81 6.34 3.10
N LYS A 11 -10.09 7.55 2.61
CA LYS A 11 -11.28 7.79 1.80
C LYS A 11 -11.06 7.48 0.33
N LYS A 12 -9.83 7.28 -0.09
CA LYS A 12 -9.54 6.94 -1.49
C LYS A 12 -9.79 5.46 -1.71
N PRO A 13 -10.62 5.09 -2.70
CA PRO A 13 -10.85 3.67 -2.97
C PRO A 13 -9.63 2.99 -3.58
N THR A 14 -8.82 3.74 -4.31
CA THR A 14 -7.64 3.20 -4.96
C THR A 14 -6.43 4.08 -4.70
N VAL A 15 -5.26 3.47 -4.77
CA VAL A 15 -3.97 4.17 -4.68
C VAL A 15 -3.03 3.52 -5.67
N THR A 16 -1.97 4.24 -6.05
CA THR A 16 -0.96 3.62 -6.90
C THR A 16 -0.13 2.65 -6.07
N ILE A 17 0.57 1.75 -6.76
CA ILE A 17 1.43 0.78 -6.08
C ILE A 17 2.48 1.50 -5.25
N GLY A 18 3.07 2.57 -5.79
CA GLY A 18 4.05 3.36 -5.03
C GLY A 18 3.45 4.01 -3.80
N GLN A 19 2.23 4.53 -3.93
CA GLN A 19 1.53 5.13 -2.79
C GLN A 19 1.22 4.09 -1.72
N ALA A 20 0.76 2.91 -2.13
CA ALA A 20 0.48 1.83 -1.19
C ALA A 20 1.73 1.43 -0.43
N CYS A 21 2.85 1.33 -1.14
CA CYS A 21 4.12 0.98 -0.51
C CYS A 21 4.50 2.01 0.55
N ALA A 22 4.39 3.30 0.23
CA ALA A 22 4.71 4.37 1.17
C ALA A 22 3.80 4.32 2.39
N LEU A 23 2.50 4.13 2.17
CA LEU A 23 1.55 4.06 3.28
C LEU A 23 1.87 2.89 4.22
N SER A 24 2.29 1.76 3.67
CA SER A 24 2.62 0.59 4.48
C SER A 24 3.84 0.84 5.36
N LEU A 25 4.69 1.78 4.99
CA LEU A 25 5.87 2.14 5.77
C LEU A 25 5.64 3.35 6.69
N GLY A 26 4.42 3.88 6.70
CA GLY A 26 4.12 5.05 7.52
C GLY A 26 4.62 6.35 6.91
N ILE A 27 4.77 6.38 5.60
CA ILE A 27 5.22 7.57 4.88
C ILE A 27 4.05 8.16 4.10
N ASP A 28 3.81 9.47 4.26
CA ASP A 28 2.78 10.14 3.47
C ASP A 28 3.26 10.25 2.02
N PRO A 29 2.55 9.64 1.06
CA PRO A 29 3.00 9.67 -0.33
C PRO A 29 3.15 11.08 -0.90
N ASP A 30 2.34 12.03 -0.43
CA ASP A 30 2.40 13.41 -0.92
C ASP A 30 3.62 14.16 -0.37
N LYS A 31 4.24 13.62 0.68
CA LYS A 31 5.42 14.24 1.30
C LYS A 31 6.68 13.43 1.10
N MET A 32 6.59 12.39 0.28
CA MET A 32 7.71 11.49 0.07
C MET A 32 8.84 12.20 -0.69
N THR A 33 10.08 12.01 -0.21
CA THR A 33 11.25 12.60 -0.81
C THR A 33 12.02 11.56 -1.62
N HIS A 34 13.05 12.01 -2.35
CA HIS A 34 13.95 11.08 -3.06
C HIS A 34 14.59 10.09 -2.10
N ARG A 35 14.95 10.56 -0.89
CA ARG A 35 15.56 9.67 0.10
C ARG A 35 14.61 8.56 0.48
N ASP A 36 13.33 8.89 0.66
CA ASP A 36 12.34 7.89 1.01
C ASP A 36 12.23 6.83 -0.06
N LYS A 37 12.27 7.25 -1.33
CA LYS A 37 12.17 6.32 -2.45
C LYS A 37 13.40 5.44 -2.59
N GLU A 38 14.55 5.91 -2.11
CA GLU A 38 15.79 5.15 -2.19
C GLU A 38 15.99 4.22 -1.00
N ARG A 39 15.11 4.27 -0.02
CA ARG A 39 15.23 3.40 1.15
C ARG A 39 15.13 1.93 0.73
N ASP A 40 15.95 1.13 1.38
CA ASP A 40 16.01 -0.30 1.08
C ASP A 40 14.66 -0.98 1.31
N ASP A 41 14.01 -0.67 2.44
CA ASP A 41 12.72 -1.26 2.75
C ASP A 41 11.64 -0.83 1.74
N PHE A 42 11.66 0.42 1.29
CA PHE A 42 10.73 0.88 0.27
C PHE A 42 10.93 0.11 -1.04
N GLN A 43 12.18 -0.02 -1.46
CA GLN A 43 12.48 -0.70 -2.73
C GLN A 43 12.11 -2.17 -2.67
N ARG A 44 12.36 -2.82 -1.56
CA ARG A 44 12.01 -4.22 -1.39
C ARG A 44 10.50 -4.44 -1.43
N ARG A 45 9.76 -3.61 -0.71
CA ARG A 45 8.29 -3.73 -0.69
C ARG A 45 7.71 -3.41 -2.05
N LEU A 46 8.25 -2.38 -2.71
CA LEU A 46 7.78 -1.99 -4.03
C LEU A 46 7.96 -3.11 -5.04
N LYS A 47 9.14 -3.72 -5.04
CA LYS A 47 9.42 -4.82 -5.96
C LYS A 47 8.49 -6.00 -5.72
N LEU A 48 8.29 -6.36 -4.46
CA LEU A 48 7.39 -7.45 -4.11
C LEU A 48 5.96 -7.12 -4.52
N LEU A 49 5.51 -5.90 -4.28
CA LEU A 49 4.15 -5.49 -4.65
C LEU A 49 3.92 -5.61 -6.14
N ILE A 50 4.88 -5.18 -6.94
CA ILE A 50 4.75 -5.28 -8.38
C ILE A 50 4.61 -6.75 -8.80
N GLU A 51 5.40 -7.63 -8.21
CA GLU A 51 5.31 -9.05 -8.51
C GLU A 51 3.96 -9.62 -8.09
N ILE A 52 3.49 -9.29 -6.90
CA ILE A 52 2.22 -9.81 -6.40
C ILE A 52 1.06 -9.32 -7.27
N VAL A 53 1.08 -8.05 -7.63
CA VAL A 53 -0.03 -7.47 -8.40
C VAL A 53 -0.10 -8.06 -9.79
N PHE A 54 1.04 -8.18 -10.47
CA PHE A 54 1.02 -8.53 -11.88
C PHE A 54 1.23 -10.02 -12.17
N PHE A 55 1.80 -10.75 -11.23
CA PHE A 55 2.09 -12.17 -11.46
C PHE A 55 1.28 -13.11 -10.56
N MET A 56 0.98 -12.69 -9.34
CA MET A 56 0.26 -13.56 -8.40
C MET A 56 -1.23 -13.25 -8.34
N GLY A 57 -1.61 -12.02 -8.62
CA GLY A 57 -3.02 -11.65 -8.64
C GLY A 57 -3.69 -11.59 -7.28
N ASN A 58 -2.91 -11.47 -6.20
CA ASN A 58 -3.48 -11.49 -4.85
C ASN A 58 -4.07 -10.14 -4.43
N ILE A 59 -3.78 -9.09 -5.17
CA ILE A 59 -4.29 -7.75 -4.88
C ILE A 59 -5.09 -7.28 -6.08
N ARG A 60 -6.28 -6.75 -5.83
CA ARG A 60 -7.17 -6.31 -6.90
C ARG A 60 -6.65 -5.03 -7.53
N VAL A 61 -6.62 -5.01 -8.86
CA VAL A 61 -6.11 -3.89 -9.64
C VAL A 61 -7.29 -3.10 -10.19
N ALA A 62 -7.24 -1.78 -10.01
CA ALA A 62 -8.27 -0.89 -10.53
C ALA A 62 -7.93 -0.44 -11.95
N SER A 63 -6.67 -0.10 -12.21
CA SER A 63 -6.23 0.27 -13.54
C SER A 63 -4.73 0.02 -13.66
N THR A 64 -4.29 -0.25 -14.89
CA THR A 64 -2.87 -0.47 -15.14
C THR A 64 -2.27 0.74 -15.85
N ASN A 65 -0.98 0.91 -15.69
CA ASN A 65 -0.24 2.01 -16.29
C ASN A 65 1.05 1.44 -16.88
N SER A 66 1.58 2.10 -17.90
CA SER A 66 2.84 1.65 -18.50
C SER A 66 3.97 1.66 -17.48
N GLU A 67 3.91 2.56 -16.50
CA GLU A 67 4.80 2.53 -15.34
C GLU A 67 4.12 1.72 -14.26
N ASN A 68 4.65 0.55 -13.95
CA ASN A 68 4.02 -0.34 -12.97
C ASN A 68 3.75 0.35 -11.64
N ILE A 69 4.68 1.20 -11.21
CA ILE A 69 4.55 1.89 -9.93
C ILE A 69 3.33 2.81 -9.91
N ASP A 70 2.87 3.27 -11.06
CA ASP A 70 1.73 4.18 -11.17
C ASP A 70 0.42 3.44 -11.45
N SER A 71 0.43 2.13 -11.56
CA SER A 71 -0.80 1.35 -11.67
C SER A 71 -1.58 1.45 -10.37
N GLU A 72 -2.92 1.52 -10.46
CA GLU A 72 -3.77 1.70 -9.30
C GLU A 72 -4.33 0.38 -8.80
N ILE A 73 -4.30 0.20 -7.50
CA ILE A 73 -4.84 -0.98 -6.84
C ILE A 73 -5.85 -0.53 -5.78
N TYR A 74 -6.76 -1.43 -5.42
CA TYR A 74 -7.74 -1.12 -4.39
C TYR A 74 -7.06 -1.13 -3.02
N LEU A 75 -7.24 -0.04 -2.27
CA LEU A 75 -6.56 0.13 -1.00
C LEU A 75 -6.97 -0.94 0.02
N ASP A 76 -8.26 -1.27 0.08
CA ASP A 76 -8.72 -2.30 1.00
C ASP A 76 -8.11 -3.67 0.67
N SER A 77 -8.03 -4.00 -0.61
CA SER A 77 -7.41 -5.24 -1.04
C SER A 77 -5.93 -5.28 -0.66
N PHE A 78 -5.23 -4.18 -0.89
CA PHE A 78 -3.83 -4.08 -0.49
C PHE A 78 -3.67 -4.22 1.02
N SER A 79 -4.52 -3.56 1.78
CA SER A 79 -4.43 -3.60 3.24
C SER A 79 -4.63 -5.02 3.76
N GLU A 80 -5.62 -5.72 3.23
CA GLU A 80 -5.88 -7.09 3.63
C GLU A 80 -4.68 -7.99 3.33
N TRP A 81 -4.11 -7.85 2.15
CA TRP A 81 -2.93 -8.62 1.76
C TRP A 81 -1.76 -8.31 2.68
N ALA A 82 -1.51 -7.03 2.95
CA ALA A 82 -0.35 -6.62 3.75
C ALA A 82 -0.47 -7.08 5.20
N VAL A 83 -1.68 -7.06 5.74
CA VAL A 83 -1.89 -7.39 7.15
C VAL A 83 -2.05 -8.90 7.36
N ASN A 84 -2.85 -9.57 6.52
CA ASN A 84 -3.24 -10.95 6.76
C ASN A 84 -2.39 -11.97 6.04
N ILE A 85 -1.77 -11.62 4.92
CA ILE A 85 -1.04 -12.61 4.13
C ILE A 85 0.46 -12.50 4.35
N VAL A 86 1.03 -11.31 4.19
CA VAL A 86 2.47 -11.15 4.39
C VAL A 86 2.82 -10.62 5.79
N HIS A 87 1.84 -10.19 6.53
CA HIS A 87 2.04 -9.72 7.92
C HIS A 87 3.08 -8.63 8.03
N TRP A 88 3.02 -7.66 7.12
CA TRP A 88 3.89 -6.51 7.19
C TRP A 88 3.57 -5.67 8.43
N ASP A 89 4.60 -5.05 8.98
CA ASP A 89 4.41 -4.08 10.05
C ASP A 89 3.87 -2.80 9.43
N THR A 90 2.55 -2.62 9.52
CA THR A 90 1.86 -1.50 8.89
C THR A 90 1.23 -0.61 9.95
N PRO A 91 0.95 0.66 9.60
CA PRO A 91 0.22 1.54 10.51
C PRO A 91 -1.15 0.98 10.87
N ASN A 92 -1.61 1.26 12.06
CA ASN A 92 -2.91 0.78 12.54
C ASN A 92 -4.06 1.24 11.66
N GLU A 93 -3.92 2.41 11.06
CA GLU A 93 -4.97 2.96 10.21
C GLU A 93 -5.26 2.06 9.01
N LEU A 94 -4.22 1.43 8.46
CA LEU A 94 -4.43 0.49 7.36
C LEU A 94 -5.15 -0.76 7.83
N LYS A 95 -4.93 -1.16 9.07
CA LYS A 95 -5.57 -2.34 9.61
C LYS A 95 -7.07 -2.16 9.75
N THR A 96 -7.53 -0.92 9.87
CA THR A 96 -8.97 -0.67 9.98
C THR A 96 -9.72 -0.96 8.70
N LEU A 97 -9.01 -1.03 7.57
CA LEU A 97 -9.63 -1.35 6.28
C LEU A 97 -9.75 -2.85 6.03
N VAL A 98 -9.17 -3.67 6.90
CA VAL A 98 -9.18 -5.11 6.69
C VAL A 98 -10.51 -5.66 7.16
N SER A 99 -11.31 -6.15 6.21
CA SER A 99 -12.63 -6.67 6.56
C SER A 99 -12.50 -8.08 7.11
N GLY A 100 -13.43 -8.44 7.96
CA GLY A 100 -13.47 -9.78 8.52
C GLY A 100 -12.57 -9.99 9.71
N THR A 101 -11.79 -9.04 10.10
CA THR A 101 -10.96 -9.17 11.28
C THR A 101 -11.66 -8.71 12.53
N SER A 102 -12.76 -8.10 12.34
CA SER A 102 -13.48 -7.63 13.46
C SER A 102 -14.12 -8.72 14.21
N GLU A 103 -14.17 -9.13 14.22
CA GLU A 103 -14.73 -9.82 14.99
C GLU A 103 -14.29 -10.33 15.65
N THR A 104 -13.76 -10.11 15.75
CA THR A 104 -13.35 -10.75 16.34
C THR A 104 -13.60 -10.98 17.26
#